data_bb900a313dfb2d42b6ca6daaf12d58b8
#
_entry.id   bb900a313dfb2d42b6ca6daaf12d58b8
#
_cell.length_a   1.000
_cell.length_b   1.000
_cell.length_c   1.000
_cell.angle_alpha   90.00
_cell.angle_beta   90.00
_cell.angle_gamma   90.00
#
_symmetry.space_group_name_H-M   'P 1'
#
loop_
_entity.id
_entity.type
_entity.pdbx_description
1 polymer ?
#
loop_
_entity_poly.entity_id
_entity_poly.type
_entity_poly.pdbx_seq_one_letter_code
_entity_poly.pdbx_strand_id
1 'polypeptide(L)'
;MIITCLLAVAAIAASAQEKSTVVFIRSTGHYGSAAKFKMFINKKIVCLINNKRFSTHEVDSGDIQVDAQFSGKEYKGNDEPLIIKAEPGKTYYFQLVLKTKFTKNELFVQEITESSAKISMKDLKTEDCF
;
A
#
# COMPACT_ATOMS: atom_id res chain seq x y z
N MET A 1 19.65 4.49 -61.52
CA MET A 1 18.52 3.96 -60.81
C MET A 1 18.97 3.78 -59.34
N ILE A 2 18.63 4.75 -58.49
CA ILE A 2 19.08 4.76 -57.08
C ILE A 2 17.93 4.22 -56.28
N ILE A 3 18.10 3.03 -55.64
CA ILE A 3 17.13 2.46 -54.73
C ILE A 3 17.45 3.01 -53.34
N THR A 4 16.65 3.97 -52.91
CA THR A 4 16.74 4.49 -51.53
C THR A 4 16.01 3.51 -50.61
N CYS A 5 16.77 2.71 -49.87
CA CYS A 5 16.23 1.86 -48.81
C CYS A 5 15.84 2.74 -47.63
N LEU A 6 14.56 3.00 -47.48
CA LEU A 6 14.03 3.69 -46.31
C LEU A 6 14.00 2.68 -45.14
N LEU A 7 15.02 2.74 -44.29
CA LEU A 7 15.01 2.04 -43.00
C LEU A 7 14.01 2.73 -42.06
N ALA A 8 12.80 2.18 -42.00
CA ALA A 8 11.86 2.54 -40.94
C ALA A 8 12.40 2.00 -39.62
N VAL A 9 13.03 2.87 -38.85
CA VAL A 9 13.37 2.57 -37.44
C VAL A 9 12.05 2.61 -36.69
N ALA A 10 11.47 1.43 -36.46
CA ALA A 10 10.39 1.30 -35.50
C ALA A 10 10.98 1.57 -34.11
N ALA A 11 10.76 2.76 -33.58
CA ALA A 11 11.03 3.05 -32.18
C ALA A 11 10.07 2.21 -31.34
N ILE A 12 10.57 1.11 -30.81
CA ILE A 12 9.87 0.36 -29.75
C ILE A 12 9.93 1.27 -28.52
N ALA A 13 8.85 2.05 -28.32
CA ALA A 13 8.66 2.73 -27.05
C ALA A 13 8.49 1.62 -26.01
N ALA A 14 9.55 1.33 -25.23
CA ALA A 14 9.42 0.58 -24.01
C ALA A 14 8.47 1.39 -23.12
N SER A 15 7.21 0.97 -23.03
CA SER A 15 6.28 1.54 -22.06
C SER A 15 6.83 1.19 -20.68
N ALA A 16 7.53 2.15 -20.05
CA ALA A 16 7.84 2.08 -18.65
C ALA A 16 6.51 1.89 -17.93
N GLN A 17 6.37 0.80 -17.17
CA GLN A 17 5.16 0.55 -16.39
C GLN A 17 4.97 1.73 -15.46
N GLU A 18 3.86 2.45 -15.61
CA GLU A 18 3.60 3.63 -14.82
C GLU A 18 3.32 3.22 -13.39
N LYS A 19 3.78 4.04 -12.44
CA LYS A 19 3.68 3.78 -11.01
C LYS A 19 2.47 4.46 -10.40
N SER A 20 1.91 3.81 -9.41
CA SER A 20 0.94 4.36 -8.47
C SER A 20 1.58 4.46 -7.09
N THR A 21 0.97 5.21 -6.19
CA THR A 21 1.46 5.39 -4.83
C THR A 21 0.45 4.82 -3.84
N VAL A 22 0.94 4.05 -2.87
CA VAL A 22 0.16 3.50 -1.76
C VAL A 22 0.67 4.10 -0.47
N VAL A 23 -0.24 4.65 0.34
CA VAL A 23 0.06 5.21 1.65
C VAL A 23 -0.68 4.40 2.72
N PHE A 24 0.05 3.86 3.69
CA PHE A 24 -0.51 3.21 4.86
C PHE A 24 -0.47 4.14 6.05
N ILE A 25 -1.60 4.26 6.75
CA ILE A 25 -1.77 5.15 7.90
C ILE A 25 -2.15 4.32 9.11
N ARG A 26 -1.38 4.44 10.19
CA ARG A 26 -1.69 3.81 11.46
C ARG A 26 -1.86 4.83 12.57
N SER A 27 -3.07 4.88 13.11
CA SER A 27 -3.40 5.60 14.34
C SER A 27 -4.44 4.76 15.09
N THR A 28 -3.98 3.70 15.77
CA THR A 28 -4.84 2.66 16.33
C THR A 28 -5.09 2.80 17.85
N GLY A 29 -4.75 3.95 18.42
CA GLY A 29 -4.98 4.23 19.83
C GLY A 29 -3.98 3.52 20.76
N HIS A 30 -4.30 3.44 22.04
CA HIS A 30 -3.38 2.90 23.04
C HIS A 30 -3.27 1.37 23.04
N TYR A 31 -4.32 0.67 22.65
CA TYR A 31 -4.35 -0.78 22.66
C TYR A 31 -3.40 -1.34 21.59
N GLY A 32 -2.43 -2.14 22.01
CA GLY A 32 -1.42 -2.69 21.11
C GLY A 32 -0.43 -1.65 20.55
N SER A 33 -0.33 -0.47 21.18
CA SER A 33 0.48 0.64 20.68
C SER A 33 1.97 0.34 20.56
N ALA A 34 2.51 -0.56 21.38
CA ALA A 34 3.91 -0.97 21.34
C ALA A 34 4.21 -2.00 20.24
N ALA A 35 3.21 -2.68 19.71
CA ALA A 35 3.39 -3.69 18.68
C ALA A 35 3.54 -3.05 17.30
N LYS A 36 4.43 -3.59 16.48
CA LYS A 36 4.51 -3.26 15.06
C LYS A 36 3.52 -4.13 14.29
N PHE A 37 2.92 -3.56 13.25
CA PHE A 37 2.05 -4.31 12.34
C PHE A 37 2.75 -4.52 11.01
N LYS A 38 2.56 -5.70 10.43
CA LYS A 38 3.08 -6.03 9.10
C LYS A 38 2.13 -5.54 8.03
N MET A 39 2.65 -4.77 7.09
CA MET A 39 1.91 -4.31 5.92
C MET A 39 2.35 -5.08 4.69
N PHE A 40 1.38 -5.53 3.91
CA PHE A 40 1.63 -6.32 2.70
C PHE A 40 1.04 -5.64 1.47
N ILE A 41 1.80 -5.65 0.39
CA ILE A 41 1.32 -5.32 -0.95
C ILE A 41 1.60 -6.53 -1.85
N ASN A 42 0.57 -7.04 -2.50
CA ASN A 42 0.65 -8.24 -3.35
C ASN A 42 1.36 -9.41 -2.64
N LYS A 43 0.96 -9.66 -1.39
CA LYS A 43 1.45 -10.74 -0.51
C LYS A 43 2.92 -10.60 -0.08
N LYS A 44 3.57 -9.47 -0.38
CA LYS A 44 4.92 -9.17 0.08
C LYS A 44 4.88 -8.16 1.21
N ILE A 45 5.67 -8.41 2.25
CA ILE A 45 5.85 -7.45 3.34
C ILE A 45 6.59 -6.21 2.83
N VAL A 46 6.01 -5.04 3.04
CA VAL A 46 6.60 -3.77 2.61
C VAL A 46 6.93 -2.84 3.77
N CYS A 47 6.37 -3.10 4.93
CA CYS A 47 6.59 -2.25 6.11
C CYS A 47 6.24 -2.97 7.41
N LEU A 48 7.02 -2.67 8.45
CA LEU A 48 6.66 -2.90 9.85
C LEU A 48 6.30 -1.54 10.42
N ILE A 49 5.00 -1.28 10.58
CA ILE A 49 4.53 0.05 10.94
C ILE A 49 4.24 0.19 12.44
N ASN A 50 4.85 1.20 13.05
CA ASN A 50 4.57 1.59 14.43
C ASN A 50 3.29 2.43 14.53
N ASN A 51 2.74 2.54 15.73
CA ASN A 51 1.59 3.40 15.96
C ASN A 51 1.93 4.88 15.72
N LYS A 52 0.97 5.66 15.29
CA LYS A 52 1.09 7.08 14.94
C LYS A 52 2.12 7.33 13.83
N ARG A 53 2.16 6.45 12.85
CA ARG A 53 3.05 6.54 11.69
C ARG A 53 2.29 6.32 10.40
N PHE A 54 2.87 6.79 9.32
CA PHE A 54 2.42 6.46 7.96
C PHE A 54 3.63 6.09 7.09
N SER A 55 3.37 5.26 6.09
CA SER A 55 4.39 4.84 5.13
C SER A 55 3.91 5.05 3.70
N THR A 56 4.84 5.35 2.80
CA THR A 56 4.55 5.62 1.39
C THR A 56 5.33 4.65 0.52
N HIS A 57 4.63 4.02 -0.43
CA HIS A 57 5.20 2.99 -1.30
C HIS A 57 4.83 3.25 -2.75
N GLU A 58 5.80 3.14 -3.65
CA GLU A 58 5.55 3.10 -5.09
C GLU A 58 5.27 1.66 -5.52
N VAL A 59 4.27 1.48 -6.35
CA VAL A 59 3.84 0.18 -6.85
C VAL A 59 3.52 0.27 -8.34
N ASP A 60 3.61 -0.85 -9.05
CA ASP A 60 3.14 -0.93 -10.42
C ASP A 60 1.63 -0.75 -10.46
N SER A 61 1.14 0.01 -11.44
CA SER A 61 -0.31 0.22 -11.64
C SER A 61 -0.99 -1.09 -12.03
N GLY A 62 -2.28 -1.18 -11.78
CA GLY A 62 -3.10 -2.36 -12.02
C GLY A 62 -3.73 -2.87 -10.75
N ASP A 63 -4.05 -4.16 -10.70
CA ASP A 63 -4.66 -4.76 -9.52
C ASP A 63 -3.64 -4.88 -8.39
N ILE A 64 -3.99 -4.30 -7.23
CA ILE A 64 -3.15 -4.30 -6.04
C ILE A 64 -3.94 -4.90 -4.90
N GLN A 65 -3.36 -5.89 -4.22
CA GLN A 65 -3.90 -6.46 -3.00
C GLN A 65 -3.14 -5.88 -1.80
N VAL A 66 -3.86 -5.35 -0.82
CA VAL A 66 -3.27 -4.81 0.42
C VAL A 66 -3.80 -5.56 1.63
N ASP A 67 -2.91 -5.86 2.55
CA ASP A 67 -3.19 -6.58 3.79
C ASP A 67 -2.38 -6.03 4.95
N ALA A 68 -2.89 -6.29 6.16
CA ALA A 68 -2.19 -6.01 7.40
C ALA A 68 -2.29 -7.22 8.33
N GLN A 69 -1.22 -7.50 9.07
CA GLN A 69 -1.20 -8.55 10.08
C GLN A 69 -0.48 -8.12 11.35
N PHE A 70 -0.85 -8.71 12.45
CA PHE A 70 -0.10 -8.57 13.69
C PHE A 70 1.31 -9.12 13.54
N SER A 71 2.28 -8.44 14.14
CA SER A 71 3.64 -8.94 14.25
C SER A 71 3.67 -10.29 14.97
N GLY A 72 4.53 -11.21 14.51
CA GLY A 72 4.66 -12.54 15.10
C GLY A 72 3.71 -13.61 14.54
N LYS A 73 2.80 -13.25 13.63
CA LYS A 73 1.95 -14.21 12.93
C LYS A 73 2.48 -14.49 11.52
N GLU A 74 2.35 -15.74 11.08
CA GLU A 74 2.62 -16.08 9.70
C GLU A 74 1.55 -15.52 8.78
N TYR A 75 1.98 -15.11 7.58
CA TYR A 75 1.04 -14.65 6.56
C TYR A 75 0.24 -15.83 6.02
N LYS A 76 -1.07 -15.80 6.25
CA LYS A 76 -2.00 -16.81 5.74
C LYS A 76 -2.93 -16.28 4.65
N GLY A 77 -2.79 -15.00 4.30
CA GLY A 77 -3.77 -14.30 3.48
C GLY A 77 -5.05 -13.97 4.25
N ASN A 78 -5.87 -13.13 3.68
CA ASN A 78 -7.22 -12.87 4.18
C ASN A 78 -8.23 -13.61 3.32
N ASP A 79 -9.29 -14.12 3.95
CA ASP A 79 -10.41 -14.74 3.24
C ASP A 79 -11.10 -13.71 2.31
N GLU A 80 -11.08 -12.44 2.70
CA GLU A 80 -11.60 -11.32 1.93
C GLU A 80 -10.50 -10.26 1.76
N PRO A 81 -9.55 -10.44 0.83
CA PRO A 81 -8.49 -9.46 0.60
C PRO A 81 -9.05 -8.16 0.02
N LEU A 82 -8.47 -7.03 0.42
CA LEU A 82 -8.78 -5.74 -0.18
C LEU A 82 -8.00 -5.60 -1.48
N ILE A 83 -8.70 -5.64 -2.60
CA ILE A 83 -8.13 -5.48 -3.92
C ILE A 83 -8.63 -4.17 -4.53
N ILE A 84 -7.71 -3.36 -5.03
CA ILE A 84 -8.03 -2.13 -5.77
C ILE A 84 -7.43 -2.18 -7.15
N LYS A 85 -8.02 -1.43 -8.07
CA LYS A 85 -7.45 -1.18 -9.38
C LYS A 85 -6.73 0.16 -9.35
N ALA A 86 -5.41 0.13 -9.24
CA ALA A 86 -4.60 1.33 -9.16
C ALA A 86 -4.33 1.92 -10.54
N GLU A 87 -4.72 3.18 -10.72
CA GLU A 87 -4.46 3.93 -11.94
C GLU A 87 -3.09 4.62 -11.87
N PRO A 88 -2.40 4.75 -13.02
CA PRO A 88 -1.11 5.42 -13.08
C PRO A 88 -1.14 6.85 -12.54
N GLY A 89 -0.13 7.22 -11.77
CA GLY A 89 0.04 8.57 -11.24
C GLY A 89 -0.88 8.93 -10.08
N LYS A 90 -1.74 8.02 -9.64
CA LYS A 90 -2.65 8.26 -8.52
C LYS A 90 -2.08 7.74 -7.21
N THR A 91 -2.53 8.35 -6.10
CA THR A 91 -2.20 7.96 -4.74
C THR A 91 -3.44 7.39 -4.05
N TYR A 92 -3.26 6.24 -3.43
CA TYR A 92 -4.31 5.52 -2.70
C TYR A 92 -3.93 5.47 -1.22
N TYR A 93 -4.89 5.79 -0.36
CA TYR A 93 -4.69 5.89 1.09
C TYR A 93 -5.44 4.78 1.80
N PHE A 94 -4.74 4.06 2.66
CA PHE A 94 -5.30 2.96 3.43
C PHE A 94 -5.05 3.19 4.91
N GLN A 95 -6.11 3.13 5.68
CA GLN A 95 -6.05 3.25 7.13
C GLN A 95 -6.13 1.85 7.76
N LEU A 96 -5.25 1.59 8.72
CA LEU A 96 -5.33 0.39 9.54
C LEU A 96 -6.46 0.56 10.56
N VAL A 97 -7.30 -0.46 10.66
CA VAL A 97 -8.42 -0.50 11.59
C VAL A 97 -8.24 -1.70 12.50
N LEU A 98 -8.19 -1.43 13.80
CA LEU A 98 -8.13 -2.44 14.84
C LEU A 98 -9.49 -2.54 15.51
N LYS A 99 -10.18 -3.67 15.33
CA LYS A 99 -11.41 -3.98 16.06
C LYS A 99 -11.13 -4.92 17.20
N THR A 100 -11.55 -4.51 18.40
CA THR A 100 -11.47 -5.33 19.59
C THR A 100 -12.81 -6.05 19.77
N LYS A 101 -12.78 -7.38 19.67
CA LYS A 101 -13.92 -8.24 19.96
C LYS A 101 -13.67 -9.00 21.28
N PHE A 102 -14.75 -9.50 21.89
CA PHE A 102 -14.69 -10.19 23.17
C PHE A 102 -13.64 -11.30 23.27
N THR A 103 -13.38 -12.01 22.16
CA THR A 103 -12.49 -13.17 22.14
C THR A 103 -11.25 -13.01 21.26
N LYS A 104 -11.20 -11.97 20.41
CA LYS A 104 -10.04 -11.70 19.56
C LYS A 104 -10.02 -10.29 19.01
N ASN A 105 -8.83 -9.80 18.69
CA ASN A 105 -8.63 -8.57 17.98
C ASN A 105 -8.55 -8.86 16.49
N GLU A 106 -9.22 -8.05 15.68
CA GLU A 106 -9.15 -8.11 14.22
C GLU A 106 -8.44 -6.87 13.68
N LEU A 107 -7.48 -7.09 12.79
CA LEU A 107 -6.76 -6.04 12.10
C LEU A 107 -7.09 -6.11 10.63
N PHE A 108 -7.51 -5.00 10.03
CA PHE A 108 -7.78 -4.90 8.61
C PHE A 108 -7.44 -3.52 8.07
N VAL A 109 -7.43 -3.42 6.77
CA VAL A 109 -7.09 -2.21 6.03
C VAL A 109 -8.34 -1.67 5.36
N GLN A 110 -8.54 -0.36 5.44
CA GLN A 110 -9.67 0.32 4.82
C GLN A 110 -9.17 1.44 3.92
N GLU A 111 -9.62 1.47 2.67
CA GLU A 111 -9.35 2.60 1.80
C GLU A 111 -10.10 3.84 2.29
N ILE A 112 -9.40 4.98 2.33
CA ILE A 112 -9.98 6.26 2.72
C ILE A 112 -9.71 7.32 1.65
N THR A 113 -10.48 8.41 1.68
CA THR A 113 -10.30 9.53 0.77
C THR A 113 -9.02 10.30 1.06
N GLU A 114 -8.50 11.02 0.08
CA GLU A 114 -7.33 11.89 0.25
C GLU A 114 -7.56 12.93 1.35
N SER A 115 -8.73 13.55 1.39
CA SER A 115 -9.06 14.54 2.41
C SER A 115 -9.06 13.95 3.82
N SER A 116 -9.63 12.77 4.00
CA SER A 116 -9.59 12.05 5.29
C SER A 116 -8.16 11.65 5.67
N ALA A 117 -7.38 11.20 4.69
CA ALA A 117 -5.97 10.84 4.90
C ALA A 117 -5.13 12.03 5.37
N LYS A 118 -5.27 13.18 4.74
CA LYS A 118 -4.54 14.40 5.11
C LYS A 118 -4.86 14.86 6.53
N ILE A 119 -6.11 14.73 6.95
CA ILE A 119 -6.51 15.03 8.33
C ILE A 119 -5.83 14.05 9.30
N SER A 120 -5.88 12.77 9.00
CA SER A 120 -5.27 11.73 9.85
C SER A 120 -3.75 11.84 9.94
N MET A 121 -3.10 12.20 8.84
CA MET A 121 -1.63 12.26 8.74
C MET A 121 -1.03 13.51 9.39
N LYS A 122 -1.82 14.54 9.66
CA LYS A 122 -1.34 15.83 10.16
C LYS A 122 -0.47 15.73 11.40
N ASP A 123 -0.80 14.84 12.33
CA ASP A 123 -0.08 14.65 13.58
C ASP A 123 0.79 13.38 13.60
N LEU A 124 0.94 12.73 12.45
CA LEU A 124 1.71 11.50 12.32
C LEU A 124 3.12 11.76 11.77
N LYS A 125 4.03 10.87 12.09
CA LYS A 125 5.39 10.86 11.56
C LYS A 125 5.55 9.77 10.50
N THR A 126 6.51 9.97 9.60
CA THR A 126 6.87 8.96 8.60
C THR A 126 7.51 7.74 9.26
N GLU A 127 7.19 6.55 8.76
CA GLU A 127 7.79 5.28 9.19
C GLU A 127 8.93 4.89 8.26
N ASP A 128 10.05 4.45 8.82
CA ASP A 128 11.20 3.93 8.08
C ASP A 128 11.03 2.47 7.65
N CYS A 129 10.00 1.79 8.11
CA CYS A 129 9.57 0.44 7.78
C CYS A 129 10.44 -0.73 8.26
N PHE A 130 11.76 -0.62 8.22
CA PHE A 130 12.67 -1.70 8.64
C PHE A 130 13.86 -1.18 9.44
#